data_5ab0a245c462f8c10887ebb4fbad9466
#
_entry.id   5ab0a245c462f8c10887ebb4fbad9466
#
_cell.length_a   1.000
_cell.length_b   1.000
_cell.length_c   1.000
_cell.angle_alpha   90.00
_cell.angle_beta   90.00
_cell.angle_gamma   90.00
#
_symmetry.space_group_name_H-M   'P 1'
#
loop_
_entity.id
_entity.type
_entity.pdbx_description
1 polymer ?
#
loop_
_entity_poly.entity_id
_entity_poly.type
_entity_poly.pdbx_seq_one_letter_code
_entity_poly.pdbx_strand_id
1 'polypeptide(L)'
;MKQSLILTIGQATEPSIKSINKLKPDLVYFIHSIKSKENALFIIEETGIKNYKFKLLNDHESVDDSFIKSLECINELESEYEIIGDFTVGTKPMVAGLVMACIEKNCKYVYIGESSEDSRHDGMGPVKSGQEKTKNQENPYENYAINEFRSGREFFDKYQYLAAYENFSNAMSKLKYSDLKERSIIFMKIVRFYDVWDKFNDNIDEISLNSYLKNEIIKDINENNSLREYFENEIPHFYKQIKNNKLFLDKKLSGKLSDNIIYYLPDLLNNAQRRIDEGKYDDAVARLYRAMELISQIRLNQYNFMDKSKINSDKTFQVDKNKIKKKLSKSALAEIDAWNPTGWKYDNVELLDLDSGNNYKLLYIVSREDKYDLSDSTKKLVSNYYKINSRIQMRNKSILAHGLRPLNKKEAENILKLVINHSKKLCPNIEKEMEKAKFPLFKGD
;
A
#
# COMPACT_ATOMS: atom_id res chain seq x y z
N MET A 1 4.39 -20.89 -32.23
CA MET A 1 3.07 -20.40 -31.77
C MET A 1 2.33 -19.97 -33.05
N LYS A 2 1.10 -20.39 -33.24
CA LYS A 2 0.26 -19.95 -34.36
C LYS A 2 -0.03 -18.45 -34.20
N GLN A 3 -0.26 -17.75 -35.32
CA GLN A 3 -0.61 -16.32 -35.28
C GLN A 3 -2.06 -16.12 -35.73
N SER A 4 -2.82 -15.30 -34.99
CA SER A 4 -4.12 -14.81 -35.38
C SER A 4 -4.11 -13.30 -35.55
N LEU A 5 -4.66 -12.85 -36.69
CA LEU A 5 -4.82 -11.43 -36.98
C LEU A 5 -6.29 -11.04 -36.84
N ILE A 6 -6.56 -10.03 -36.02
CA ILE A 6 -7.90 -9.44 -35.89
C ILE A 6 -7.84 -8.05 -36.49
N LEU A 7 -8.68 -7.78 -37.47
CA LEU A 7 -8.69 -6.49 -38.14
C LEU A 7 -10.10 -5.97 -38.39
N THR A 8 -10.25 -4.66 -38.32
CA THR A 8 -11.50 -3.98 -38.66
C THR A 8 -11.52 -3.66 -40.15
N ILE A 9 -12.71 -3.73 -40.77
CA ILE A 9 -12.89 -3.51 -42.20
C ILE A 9 -13.61 -2.20 -42.47
N GLY A 10 -12.97 -1.35 -43.27
CA GLY A 10 -13.52 -0.09 -43.82
C GLY A 10 -13.59 -0.07 -45.35
N GLN A 11 -13.43 1.11 -45.93
CA GLN A 11 -13.44 1.29 -47.39
C GLN A 11 -12.11 0.91 -48.05
N ALA A 12 -10.98 1.19 -47.40
CA ALA A 12 -9.66 0.86 -47.95
C ALA A 12 -9.32 -0.61 -47.72
N THR A 13 -9.03 -1.37 -48.77
CA THR A 13 -8.72 -2.79 -48.71
C THR A 13 -7.21 -3.07 -48.75
N GLU A 14 -6.43 -2.25 -49.45
CA GLU A 14 -5.00 -2.44 -49.67
C GLU A 14 -4.17 -2.57 -48.39
N PRO A 15 -4.40 -1.74 -47.31
CA PRO A 15 -3.63 -1.91 -46.09
C PRO A 15 -3.88 -3.27 -45.40
N SER A 16 -5.13 -3.78 -45.43
CA SER A 16 -5.49 -5.07 -44.87
C SER A 16 -4.88 -6.23 -45.68
N ILE A 17 -4.85 -6.15 -47.02
CA ILE A 17 -4.18 -7.10 -47.91
C ILE A 17 -2.69 -7.13 -47.58
N LYS A 18 -2.05 -5.97 -47.41
CA LYS A 18 -0.63 -5.88 -47.10
C LYS A 18 -0.30 -6.46 -45.70
N SER A 19 -1.16 -6.21 -44.72
CA SER A 19 -1.03 -6.76 -43.38
C SER A 19 -1.05 -8.28 -43.41
N ILE A 20 -2.05 -8.88 -44.06
CA ILE A 20 -2.20 -10.34 -44.18
C ILE A 20 -1.00 -10.96 -44.95
N ASN A 21 -0.64 -10.40 -46.10
CA ASN A 21 0.45 -10.92 -46.92
C ASN A 21 1.81 -10.86 -46.21
N LYS A 22 2.03 -9.85 -45.36
CA LYS A 22 3.28 -9.68 -44.62
C LYS A 22 3.33 -10.57 -43.37
N LEU A 23 2.26 -10.61 -42.58
CA LEU A 23 2.20 -11.36 -41.33
C LEU A 23 1.99 -12.84 -41.55
N LYS A 24 1.31 -13.22 -42.65
CA LYS A 24 0.93 -14.60 -42.99
C LYS A 24 0.27 -15.35 -41.83
N PRO A 25 -0.80 -14.77 -41.22
CA PRO A 25 -1.43 -15.35 -40.05
C PRO A 25 -2.06 -16.71 -40.35
N ASP A 26 -2.11 -17.60 -39.37
CA ASP A 26 -2.77 -18.88 -39.45
C ASP A 26 -4.30 -18.74 -39.43
N LEU A 27 -4.84 -17.66 -38.86
CA LEU A 27 -6.27 -17.36 -38.79
C LEU A 27 -6.49 -15.83 -38.85
N VAL A 28 -7.53 -15.41 -39.60
CA VAL A 28 -7.94 -14.01 -39.68
C VAL A 28 -9.37 -13.81 -39.20
N TYR A 29 -9.57 -12.86 -38.26
CA TYR A 29 -10.90 -12.34 -37.92
C TYR A 29 -11.15 -11.01 -38.60
N PHE A 30 -12.25 -10.97 -39.39
CA PHE A 30 -12.71 -9.75 -40.05
C PHE A 30 -13.87 -9.16 -39.25
N ILE A 31 -13.63 -8.05 -38.55
CA ILE A 31 -14.67 -7.28 -37.86
C ILE A 31 -15.23 -6.27 -38.86
N HIS A 32 -16.51 -6.40 -39.20
CA HIS A 32 -17.09 -5.65 -40.29
C HIS A 32 -18.52 -5.17 -40.00
N SER A 33 -18.95 -4.09 -40.67
CA SER A 33 -20.34 -3.70 -40.79
C SER A 33 -21.03 -4.45 -41.95
N ILE A 34 -22.35 -4.37 -42.04
CA ILE A 34 -23.08 -4.93 -43.18
C ILE A 34 -22.51 -4.39 -44.51
N LYS A 35 -22.23 -3.07 -44.58
CA LYS A 35 -21.73 -2.42 -45.78
C LYS A 35 -20.30 -2.77 -46.17
N SER A 36 -19.44 -3.14 -45.19
CA SER A 36 -18.03 -3.48 -45.48
C SER A 36 -17.75 -4.97 -45.64
N LYS A 37 -18.79 -5.81 -45.64
CA LYS A 37 -18.61 -7.27 -45.84
C LYS A 37 -18.03 -7.60 -47.22
N GLU A 38 -18.46 -6.91 -48.26
CA GLU A 38 -17.93 -7.11 -49.62
C GLU A 38 -16.43 -6.84 -49.70
N ASN A 39 -15.95 -5.79 -49.00
CA ASN A 39 -14.54 -5.48 -48.93
C ASN A 39 -13.74 -6.60 -48.22
N ALA A 40 -14.32 -7.22 -47.18
CA ALA A 40 -13.70 -8.38 -46.55
C ALA A 40 -13.60 -9.60 -47.50
N LEU A 41 -14.62 -9.85 -48.29
CA LEU A 41 -14.57 -10.91 -49.28
C LEU A 41 -13.53 -10.63 -50.38
N PHE A 42 -13.42 -9.39 -50.83
CA PHE A 42 -12.36 -8.96 -51.78
C PHE A 42 -10.96 -9.18 -51.20
N ILE A 43 -10.75 -8.83 -49.93
CA ILE A 43 -9.45 -9.05 -49.26
C ILE A 43 -9.11 -10.53 -49.20
N ILE A 44 -10.07 -11.41 -48.93
CA ILE A 44 -9.89 -12.86 -48.90
C ILE A 44 -9.49 -13.41 -50.28
N GLU A 45 -10.13 -12.94 -51.35
CA GLU A 45 -9.83 -13.34 -52.72
C GLU A 45 -8.38 -12.92 -53.09
N GLU A 46 -8.02 -11.66 -52.84
CA GLU A 46 -6.69 -11.12 -53.19
C GLU A 46 -5.55 -11.74 -52.36
N THR A 47 -5.80 -12.12 -51.08
CA THR A 47 -4.77 -12.70 -50.23
C THR A 47 -4.71 -14.21 -50.28
N GLY A 48 -5.76 -14.88 -50.78
CA GLY A 48 -5.88 -16.33 -50.79
C GLY A 48 -5.93 -16.97 -49.40
N ILE A 49 -6.24 -16.19 -48.33
CA ILE A 49 -6.32 -16.70 -46.95
C ILE A 49 -7.47 -17.73 -46.86
N LYS A 50 -7.17 -18.92 -46.35
CA LYS A 50 -8.15 -20.03 -46.28
C LYS A 50 -8.83 -20.13 -44.92
N ASN A 51 -8.17 -19.71 -43.87
CA ASN A 51 -8.68 -19.82 -42.52
C ASN A 51 -9.04 -18.42 -41.99
N TYR A 52 -10.36 -18.15 -41.99
CA TYR A 52 -10.89 -16.86 -41.58
C TYR A 52 -12.25 -16.99 -40.89
N LYS A 53 -12.61 -15.97 -40.10
CA LYS A 53 -13.93 -15.84 -39.51
C LYS A 53 -14.44 -14.41 -39.65
N PHE A 54 -15.75 -14.27 -39.70
CA PHE A 54 -16.43 -12.97 -39.72
C PHE A 54 -17.03 -12.62 -38.36
N LYS A 55 -16.93 -11.35 -37.99
CA LYS A 55 -17.59 -10.80 -36.80
C LYS A 55 -18.36 -9.54 -37.21
N LEU A 56 -19.68 -9.67 -37.24
CA LEU A 56 -20.57 -8.56 -37.63
C LEU A 56 -20.78 -7.62 -36.47
N LEU A 57 -20.59 -6.32 -36.71
CA LEU A 57 -20.98 -5.24 -35.81
C LEU A 57 -22.47 -4.88 -36.00
N ASN A 58 -23.16 -4.68 -34.89
CA ASN A 58 -24.53 -4.14 -34.90
C ASN A 58 -24.52 -2.64 -35.23
N ASP A 59 -23.53 -1.93 -34.68
CA ASP A 59 -23.30 -0.51 -34.89
C ASP A 59 -21.80 -0.19 -35.05
N HIS A 60 -21.41 0.12 -36.28
CA HIS A 60 -20.02 0.46 -36.62
C HIS A 60 -19.58 1.87 -36.16
N GLU A 61 -20.49 2.66 -35.60
CA GLU A 61 -20.23 3.94 -34.95
C GLU A 61 -20.17 3.83 -33.42
N SER A 62 -20.41 2.64 -32.87
CA SER A 62 -20.31 2.34 -31.44
C SER A 62 -18.93 1.79 -31.04
N VAL A 63 -18.23 2.46 -30.13
CA VAL A 63 -17.00 1.95 -29.52
C VAL A 63 -17.28 0.71 -28.69
N ASP A 64 -18.41 0.70 -27.97
CA ASP A 64 -18.80 -0.38 -27.06
C ASP A 64 -19.09 -1.67 -27.84
N ASP A 65 -19.88 -1.61 -28.95
CA ASP A 65 -20.14 -2.77 -29.78
C ASP A 65 -18.85 -3.32 -30.40
N SER A 66 -17.98 -2.45 -30.91
CA SER A 66 -16.69 -2.85 -31.44
C SER A 66 -15.78 -3.49 -30.40
N PHE A 67 -15.74 -2.94 -29.17
CA PHE A 67 -14.98 -3.49 -28.05
C PHE A 67 -15.45 -4.91 -27.68
N ILE A 68 -16.76 -5.09 -27.50
CA ILE A 68 -17.34 -6.39 -27.13
C ILE A 68 -17.08 -7.41 -28.25
N LYS A 69 -17.31 -7.04 -29.51
CA LYS A 69 -17.07 -7.94 -30.65
C LYS A 69 -15.59 -8.31 -30.81
N SER A 70 -14.69 -7.40 -30.53
CA SER A 70 -13.25 -7.66 -30.51
C SER A 70 -12.85 -8.60 -29.39
N LEU A 71 -13.40 -8.41 -28.17
CA LEU A 71 -13.19 -9.32 -27.05
C LEU A 71 -13.73 -10.73 -27.35
N GLU A 72 -14.91 -10.85 -27.99
CA GLU A 72 -15.44 -12.14 -28.43
C GLU A 72 -14.45 -12.85 -29.35
N CYS A 73 -13.86 -12.14 -30.36
CA CYS A 73 -12.85 -12.70 -31.24
C CYS A 73 -11.63 -13.20 -30.48
N ILE A 74 -11.12 -12.40 -29.54
CA ILE A 74 -9.94 -12.73 -28.73
C ILE A 74 -10.22 -13.96 -27.83
N ASN A 75 -11.40 -14.00 -27.19
CA ASN A 75 -11.77 -15.08 -26.28
C ASN A 75 -12.09 -16.40 -27.00
N GLU A 76 -12.45 -16.36 -28.30
CA GLU A 76 -12.63 -17.55 -29.13
C GLU A 76 -11.30 -18.22 -29.54
N LEU A 77 -10.16 -17.52 -29.33
CA LEU A 77 -8.85 -18.04 -29.64
C LEU A 77 -8.28 -18.85 -28.47
N GLU A 78 -7.71 -19.99 -28.80
CA GLU A 78 -7.02 -20.84 -27.84
C GLU A 78 -5.67 -20.20 -27.43
N SER A 79 -5.13 -20.59 -26.28
CA SER A 79 -3.86 -20.05 -25.74
C SER A 79 -2.63 -20.31 -26.64
N GLU A 80 -2.77 -21.14 -27.66
CA GLU A 80 -1.71 -21.43 -28.65
C GLU A 80 -1.50 -20.32 -29.70
N TYR A 81 -2.44 -19.34 -29.78
CA TYR A 81 -2.36 -18.26 -30.74
C TYR A 81 -1.69 -17.01 -30.13
N GLU A 82 -0.70 -16.47 -30.87
CA GLU A 82 -0.27 -15.09 -30.69
C GLU A 82 -1.27 -14.17 -31.40
N ILE A 83 -1.94 -13.29 -30.67
CA ILE A 83 -2.98 -12.42 -31.19
C ILE A 83 -2.42 -11.08 -31.58
N ILE A 84 -2.70 -10.65 -32.81
CA ILE A 84 -2.27 -9.36 -33.36
C ILE A 84 -3.51 -8.57 -33.77
N GLY A 85 -3.69 -7.36 -33.22
CA GLY A 85 -4.74 -6.42 -33.62
C GLY A 85 -4.24 -5.46 -34.71
N ASP A 86 -4.85 -5.42 -35.87
CA ASP A 86 -4.59 -4.42 -36.91
C ASP A 86 -5.62 -3.30 -36.84
N PHE A 87 -5.20 -2.14 -36.41
CA PHE A 87 -6.03 -0.95 -36.23
C PHE A 87 -5.89 0.07 -37.37
N THR A 88 -5.44 -0.36 -38.56
CA THR A 88 -5.18 0.52 -39.70
C THR A 88 -6.46 1.04 -40.35
N VAL A 89 -7.45 0.15 -40.51
CA VAL A 89 -8.66 0.38 -41.30
C VAL A 89 -9.91 0.25 -40.43
N GLY A 90 -10.98 0.96 -40.77
CA GLY A 90 -12.25 0.98 -40.07
C GLY A 90 -12.68 2.39 -39.69
N THR A 91 -13.88 2.52 -39.13
CA THR A 91 -14.30 3.78 -38.53
C THR A 91 -13.51 4.04 -37.25
N LYS A 92 -13.43 5.30 -36.80
CA LYS A 92 -12.74 5.63 -35.53
C LYS A 92 -13.28 4.82 -34.35
N PRO A 93 -14.60 4.64 -34.16
CA PRO A 93 -15.16 3.77 -33.13
C PRO A 93 -14.73 2.31 -33.26
N MET A 94 -14.71 1.76 -34.48
CA MET A 94 -14.25 0.37 -34.71
C MET A 94 -12.81 0.17 -34.28
N VAL A 95 -11.92 1.07 -34.69
CA VAL A 95 -10.50 1.04 -34.34
C VAL A 95 -10.30 1.22 -32.84
N ALA A 96 -10.97 2.17 -32.21
CA ALA A 96 -10.88 2.41 -30.77
C ALA A 96 -11.30 1.17 -29.95
N GLY A 97 -12.41 0.54 -30.32
CA GLY A 97 -12.90 -0.67 -29.65
C GLY A 97 -11.93 -1.85 -29.78
N LEU A 98 -11.37 -2.07 -30.97
CA LEU A 98 -10.35 -3.12 -31.18
C LEU A 98 -9.09 -2.85 -30.32
N VAL A 99 -8.58 -1.62 -30.32
CA VAL A 99 -7.39 -1.25 -29.52
C VAL A 99 -7.65 -1.47 -28.03
N MET A 100 -8.81 -1.04 -27.54
CA MET A 100 -9.17 -1.26 -26.12
C MET A 100 -9.24 -2.75 -25.75
N ALA A 101 -9.85 -3.57 -26.61
CA ALA A 101 -9.91 -5.04 -26.40
C ALA A 101 -8.52 -5.69 -26.39
N CYS A 102 -7.66 -5.25 -27.29
CA CYS A 102 -6.28 -5.73 -27.35
C CYS A 102 -5.45 -5.29 -26.12
N ILE A 103 -5.68 -4.10 -25.59
CA ILE A 103 -5.07 -3.63 -24.33
C ILE A 103 -5.48 -4.55 -23.18
N GLU A 104 -6.79 -4.79 -23.04
CA GLU A 104 -7.36 -5.62 -21.99
C GLU A 104 -6.77 -7.05 -21.97
N LYS A 105 -6.50 -7.60 -23.14
CA LYS A 105 -6.01 -8.98 -23.31
C LYS A 105 -4.52 -9.08 -23.62
N ASN A 106 -3.79 -7.95 -23.54
CA ASN A 106 -2.35 -7.87 -23.80
C ASN A 106 -1.93 -8.44 -25.17
N CYS A 107 -2.68 -8.10 -26.22
CA CYS A 107 -2.37 -8.49 -27.59
C CYS A 107 -1.28 -7.59 -28.19
N LYS A 108 -0.64 -8.07 -29.25
CA LYS A 108 0.24 -7.25 -30.10
C LYS A 108 -0.55 -6.36 -31.05
N TYR A 109 0.11 -5.31 -31.57
CA TYR A 109 -0.52 -4.36 -32.47
C TYR A 109 0.28 -4.21 -33.76
N VAL A 110 -0.44 -3.96 -34.83
CA VAL A 110 0.15 -3.59 -36.12
C VAL A 110 -0.62 -2.40 -36.73
N TYR A 111 0.13 -1.57 -37.41
CA TYR A 111 -0.39 -0.45 -38.17
C TYR A 111 0.31 -0.38 -39.52
N ILE A 112 -0.44 -0.22 -40.60
CA ILE A 112 0.10 0.02 -41.92
C ILE A 112 0.16 1.53 -42.13
N GLY A 113 1.36 2.08 -42.07
CA GLY A 113 1.60 3.51 -42.22
C GLY A 113 2.47 3.84 -43.44
N GLU A 114 2.90 5.08 -43.52
CA GLU A 114 3.76 5.57 -44.60
C GLU A 114 5.20 5.09 -44.47
N SER A 115 5.87 4.91 -45.63
CA SER A 115 7.30 4.58 -45.71
C SER A 115 8.21 5.80 -45.57
N SER A 116 7.75 6.99 -46.02
CA SER A 116 8.42 8.29 -45.94
C SER A 116 7.39 9.41 -45.85
N GLU A 117 7.81 10.64 -45.48
CA GLU A 117 6.95 11.82 -45.34
C GLU A 117 6.19 12.18 -46.63
N ASP A 118 6.76 11.89 -47.81
CA ASP A 118 6.13 12.16 -49.12
C ASP A 118 5.19 11.04 -49.60
N SER A 119 5.03 9.99 -48.81
CA SER A 119 4.22 8.82 -49.17
C SER A 119 2.71 9.06 -49.10
N ARG A 120 2.24 10.25 -48.68
CA ARG A 120 0.82 10.60 -48.59
C ARG A 120 0.36 11.46 -49.74
N HIS A 121 -0.88 11.31 -50.14
CA HIS A 121 -1.54 12.27 -51.05
C HIS A 121 -1.65 13.63 -50.32
N ASP A 122 -1.15 14.68 -50.93
CA ASP A 122 -1.16 16.06 -50.41
C ASP A 122 -0.56 16.22 -49.01
N GLY A 123 0.39 15.34 -48.64
CA GLY A 123 1.08 15.34 -47.34
C GLY A 123 0.26 14.86 -46.15
N MET A 124 -1.08 14.81 -46.23
CA MET A 124 -1.99 14.47 -45.13
C MET A 124 -3.03 13.39 -45.47
N GLY A 125 -3.20 13.05 -46.72
CA GLY A 125 -4.17 12.08 -47.21
C GLY A 125 -3.80 10.64 -46.96
N PRO A 126 -4.52 9.68 -47.60
CA PRO A 126 -4.17 8.27 -47.57
C PRO A 126 -2.74 8.02 -48.09
N VAL A 127 -2.09 6.97 -47.61
CA VAL A 127 -0.78 6.55 -48.11
C VAL A 127 -0.93 6.14 -49.59
N LYS A 128 -0.01 6.56 -50.43
CA LYS A 128 0.05 6.19 -51.85
C LYS A 128 0.26 4.70 -52.00
N SER A 129 -0.46 4.03 -52.89
CA SER A 129 -0.32 2.60 -53.13
C SER A 129 1.11 2.19 -53.40
N GLY A 130 1.58 1.15 -52.73
CA GLY A 130 2.96 0.67 -52.81
C GLY A 130 3.99 1.38 -51.90
N GLN A 131 3.57 2.48 -51.21
CA GLN A 131 4.43 3.23 -50.29
C GLN A 131 4.06 2.99 -48.82
N GLU A 132 3.25 2.00 -48.53
CA GLU A 132 2.86 1.63 -47.19
C GLU A 132 3.94 0.79 -46.50
N LYS A 133 4.12 1.01 -45.18
CA LYS A 133 5.05 0.27 -44.34
C LYS A 133 4.32 -0.25 -43.09
N THR A 134 4.51 -1.52 -42.80
CA THR A 134 4.00 -2.10 -41.55
C THR A 134 4.83 -1.59 -40.37
N LYS A 135 4.15 -1.02 -39.39
CA LYS A 135 4.76 -0.54 -38.13
C LYS A 135 4.19 -1.39 -36.99
N ASN A 136 5.04 -2.20 -36.38
CA ASN A 136 4.67 -2.87 -35.14
C ASN A 136 4.54 -1.81 -34.06
N GLN A 137 3.47 -1.89 -33.30
CA GLN A 137 3.22 -1.02 -32.16
C GLN A 137 3.30 -1.85 -30.88
N GLU A 138 3.78 -1.26 -29.84
CA GLU A 138 3.89 -1.91 -28.55
C GLU A 138 2.72 -1.47 -27.65
N ASN A 139 2.29 -2.38 -26.78
CA ASN A 139 1.22 -2.08 -25.81
C ASN A 139 1.75 -1.07 -24.78
N PRO A 140 1.18 0.14 -24.68
CA PRO A 140 1.62 1.12 -23.71
C PRO A 140 1.47 0.64 -22.26
N TYR A 141 0.46 -0.16 -21.95
CA TYR A 141 0.25 -0.69 -20.61
C TYR A 141 1.39 -1.59 -20.14
N GLU A 142 2.00 -2.35 -21.09
CA GLU A 142 3.17 -3.17 -20.80
C GLU A 142 4.45 -2.32 -20.73
N ASN A 143 4.66 -1.44 -21.72
CA ASN A 143 5.89 -0.65 -21.79
C ASN A 143 6.06 0.33 -20.62
N TYR A 144 4.96 0.84 -20.10
CA TYR A 144 4.94 1.76 -18.95
C TYR A 144 4.50 1.09 -17.65
N ALA A 145 4.25 -0.23 -17.68
CA ALA A 145 3.79 -1.02 -16.52
C ALA A 145 2.63 -0.34 -15.77
N ILE A 146 1.65 0.21 -16.51
CA ILE A 146 0.59 1.05 -15.96
C ILE A 146 -0.24 0.29 -14.93
N ASN A 147 -0.58 -0.97 -15.21
CA ASN A 147 -1.37 -1.81 -14.31
C ASN A 147 -0.61 -2.14 -13.03
N GLU A 148 0.67 -2.47 -13.14
CA GLU A 148 1.54 -2.79 -12.01
C GLU A 148 1.71 -1.58 -11.07
N PHE A 149 1.98 -0.39 -11.64
CA PHE A 149 2.06 0.82 -10.82
C PHE A 149 0.73 1.16 -10.13
N ARG A 150 -0.40 1.04 -10.85
CA ARG A 150 -1.73 1.27 -10.27
C ARG A 150 -2.03 0.29 -9.14
N SER A 151 -1.87 -1.02 -9.39
CA SER A 151 -2.12 -2.07 -8.40
C SER A 151 -1.16 -1.97 -7.22
N GLY A 152 0.13 -1.69 -7.47
CA GLY A 152 1.12 -1.49 -6.42
C GLY A 152 0.75 -0.37 -5.46
N ARG A 153 0.27 0.77 -5.98
CA ARG A 153 -0.23 1.90 -5.16
C ARG A 153 -1.50 1.53 -4.39
N GLU A 154 -2.45 0.85 -5.03
CA GLU A 154 -3.69 0.43 -4.37
C GLU A 154 -3.45 -0.57 -3.24
N PHE A 155 -2.52 -1.51 -3.41
CA PHE A 155 -2.13 -2.44 -2.36
C PHE A 155 -1.39 -1.74 -1.23
N PHE A 156 -0.51 -0.78 -1.55
CA PHE A 156 0.17 0.03 -0.54
C PHE A 156 -0.84 0.79 0.34
N ASP A 157 -1.81 1.47 -0.27
CA ASP A 157 -2.86 2.23 0.41
C ASP A 157 -3.76 1.35 1.30
N LYS A 158 -3.79 0.04 1.02
CA LYS A 158 -4.48 -0.98 1.83
C LYS A 158 -3.57 -1.68 2.84
N TYR A 159 -2.34 -1.20 3.02
CA TYR A 159 -1.31 -1.79 3.90
C TYR A 159 -0.91 -3.23 3.52
N GLN A 160 -1.15 -3.64 2.27
CA GLN A 160 -0.79 -4.95 1.73
C GLN A 160 0.59 -4.89 1.07
N TYR A 161 1.61 -4.73 1.88
CA TYR A 161 2.96 -4.40 1.43
C TYR A 161 3.62 -5.47 0.57
N LEU A 162 3.39 -6.76 0.86
CA LEU A 162 3.96 -7.83 0.02
C LEU A 162 3.43 -7.74 -1.41
N ALA A 163 2.10 -7.62 -1.57
CA ALA A 163 1.48 -7.49 -2.89
C ALA A 163 1.90 -6.18 -3.59
N ALA A 164 2.05 -5.07 -2.85
CA ALA A 164 2.57 -3.81 -3.39
C ALA A 164 4.00 -3.98 -3.92
N TYR A 165 4.88 -4.63 -3.15
CA TYR A 165 6.27 -4.89 -3.54
C TYR A 165 6.35 -5.76 -4.80
N GLU A 166 5.58 -6.84 -4.87
CA GLU A 166 5.54 -7.73 -6.04
C GLU A 166 5.09 -6.98 -7.30
N ASN A 167 4.08 -6.12 -7.20
CA ASN A 167 3.64 -5.31 -8.33
C ASN A 167 4.73 -4.33 -8.80
N PHE A 168 5.40 -3.61 -7.91
CA PHE A 168 6.50 -2.73 -8.31
C PHE A 168 7.72 -3.49 -8.85
N SER A 169 8.02 -4.69 -8.33
CA SER A 169 9.06 -5.58 -8.86
C SER A 169 8.72 -6.06 -10.28
N ASN A 170 7.47 -6.45 -10.51
CA ASN A 170 6.98 -6.84 -11.83
C ASN A 170 7.04 -5.65 -12.81
N ALA A 171 6.67 -4.44 -12.35
CA ALA A 171 6.83 -3.23 -13.14
C ALA A 171 8.28 -3.05 -13.59
N MET A 172 9.24 -3.14 -12.67
CA MET A 172 10.68 -2.99 -12.97
C MET A 172 11.14 -3.96 -14.06
N SER A 173 10.65 -5.20 -14.05
CA SER A 173 11.05 -6.23 -15.03
C SER A 173 10.54 -5.97 -16.45
N LYS A 174 9.40 -5.29 -16.59
CA LYS A 174 8.76 -4.96 -17.87
C LYS A 174 9.27 -3.66 -18.50
N LEU A 175 9.62 -2.70 -17.66
CA LEU A 175 9.97 -1.34 -18.09
C LEU A 175 11.21 -1.29 -18.97
N LYS A 176 11.15 -0.51 -20.05
CA LYS A 176 12.28 -0.22 -20.94
C LYS A 176 12.95 1.12 -20.59
N TYR A 177 12.23 2.05 -19.99
CA TYR A 177 12.68 3.40 -19.69
C TYR A 177 13.38 3.47 -18.33
N SER A 178 14.56 4.07 -18.28
CA SER A 178 15.40 4.12 -17.06
C SER A 178 14.74 4.87 -15.91
N ASP A 179 14.10 6.01 -16.19
CA ASP A 179 13.42 6.85 -15.18
C ASP A 179 12.24 6.13 -14.51
N LEU A 180 11.49 5.34 -15.27
CA LEU A 180 10.41 4.52 -14.72
C LEU A 180 10.94 3.34 -13.90
N LYS A 181 12.08 2.75 -14.29
CA LYS A 181 12.77 1.73 -13.47
C LYS A 181 13.21 2.30 -12.13
N GLU A 182 13.81 3.48 -12.12
CA GLU A 182 14.21 4.16 -10.87
C GLU A 182 12.99 4.47 -9.99
N ARG A 183 11.86 4.88 -10.60
CA ARG A 183 10.60 5.05 -9.89
C ARG A 183 10.10 3.74 -9.26
N SER A 184 10.24 2.62 -9.95
CA SER A 184 9.89 1.31 -9.42
C SER A 184 10.78 0.92 -8.24
N ILE A 185 12.09 1.12 -8.37
CA ILE A 185 13.08 0.84 -7.32
C ILE A 185 12.78 1.65 -6.05
N ILE A 186 12.53 2.95 -6.18
CA ILE A 186 12.25 3.79 -5.01
C ILE A 186 10.94 3.37 -4.33
N PHE A 187 9.90 2.98 -5.09
CA PHE A 187 8.67 2.44 -4.51
C PHE A 187 8.88 1.12 -3.78
N MET A 188 9.71 0.22 -4.30
CA MET A 188 10.09 -1.01 -3.60
C MET A 188 10.80 -0.71 -2.26
N LYS A 189 11.72 0.27 -2.23
CA LYS A 189 12.37 0.73 -0.99
C LYS A 189 11.35 1.30 0.00
N ILE A 190 10.41 2.12 -0.46
CA ILE A 190 9.33 2.72 0.33
C ILE A 190 8.42 1.63 0.92
N VAL A 191 7.97 0.68 0.09
CA VAL A 191 7.12 -0.44 0.54
C VAL A 191 7.81 -1.24 1.64
N ARG A 192 9.08 -1.63 1.42
CA ARG A 192 9.87 -2.37 2.41
C ARG A 192 10.01 -1.61 3.73
N PHE A 193 10.25 -0.31 3.63
CA PHE A 193 10.37 0.56 4.80
C PHE A 193 9.08 0.56 5.64
N TYR A 194 7.91 0.76 5.03
CA TYR A 194 6.64 0.79 5.74
C TYR A 194 6.19 -0.60 6.23
N ASP A 195 6.50 -1.67 5.51
CA ASP A 195 6.26 -3.03 5.97
C ASP A 195 7.02 -3.35 7.28
N VAL A 196 8.29 -2.99 7.33
CA VAL A 196 9.13 -3.19 8.52
C VAL A 196 8.65 -2.33 9.69
N TRP A 197 8.31 -1.08 9.43
CA TRP A 197 7.78 -0.19 10.46
C TRP A 197 6.40 -0.64 10.98
N ASP A 198 5.51 -1.10 10.10
CA ASP A 198 4.20 -1.63 10.49
C ASP A 198 4.30 -2.86 11.42
N LYS A 199 5.36 -3.64 11.29
CA LYS A 199 5.71 -4.79 12.15
C LYS A 199 6.40 -4.38 13.46
N PHE A 200 6.51 -3.09 13.76
CA PHE A 200 7.22 -2.56 14.95
C PHE A 200 8.70 -2.94 15.01
N ASN A 201 9.30 -3.24 13.88
CA ASN A 201 10.75 -3.39 13.80
C ASN A 201 11.38 -2.00 13.54
N ASP A 202 12.35 -1.63 14.33
CA ASP A 202 13.02 -0.32 14.25
C ASP A 202 14.23 -0.35 13.29
N ASN A 203 14.57 -1.50 12.68
CA ASN A 203 15.72 -1.69 11.80
C ASN A 203 15.35 -2.45 10.52
N ILE A 204 16.02 -2.08 9.42
CA ILE A 204 16.06 -2.81 8.14
C ILE A 204 17.52 -3.22 7.91
N ASP A 205 17.81 -4.53 7.84
CA ASP A 205 19.18 -5.04 7.63
C ASP A 205 20.21 -4.33 8.55
N GLU A 206 19.93 -4.27 9.85
CA GLU A 206 20.74 -3.61 10.88
C GLU A 206 20.78 -2.06 10.80
N ILE A 207 20.22 -1.45 9.77
CA ILE A 207 20.13 0.01 9.63
C ILE A 207 18.85 0.50 10.32
N SER A 208 18.96 1.48 11.21
CA SER A 208 17.78 2.07 11.85
C SER A 208 16.83 2.72 10.85
N LEU A 209 15.51 2.63 11.09
CA LEU A 209 14.48 3.16 10.19
C LEU A 209 14.68 4.64 9.82
N ASN A 210 15.08 5.50 10.78
CA ASN A 210 15.31 6.90 10.47
C ASN A 210 16.53 7.11 9.56
N SER A 211 17.58 6.29 9.71
CA SER A 211 18.75 6.32 8.82
C SER A 211 18.42 5.79 7.44
N TYR A 212 17.67 4.69 7.35
CA TYR A 212 17.22 4.13 6.08
C TYR A 212 16.33 5.13 5.32
N LEU A 213 15.34 5.73 6.00
CA LEU A 213 14.48 6.75 5.40
C LEU A 213 15.26 7.95 4.87
N LYS A 214 16.26 8.41 5.64
CA LYS A 214 17.11 9.54 5.25
C LYS A 214 18.04 9.23 4.09
N ASN A 215 18.76 8.10 4.17
CA ASN A 215 19.91 7.83 3.30
C ASN A 215 19.55 6.99 2.08
N GLU A 216 18.48 6.16 2.14
CA GLU A 216 18.08 5.26 1.08
C GLU A 216 16.80 5.71 0.34
N ILE A 217 15.97 6.57 0.95
CA ILE A 217 14.74 7.02 0.32
C ILE A 217 14.80 8.52 0.01
N ILE A 218 14.92 9.37 1.04
CA ILE A 218 14.88 10.83 0.84
C ILE A 218 16.09 11.32 0.03
N LYS A 219 17.26 10.74 0.26
CA LYS A 219 18.47 11.07 -0.49
C LYS A 219 18.31 10.70 -1.97
N ASP A 220 17.89 9.48 -2.28
CA ASP A 220 17.68 9.02 -3.66
C ASP A 220 16.67 9.91 -4.40
N ILE A 221 15.55 10.26 -3.74
CA ILE A 221 14.56 11.18 -4.32
C ILE A 221 15.17 12.55 -4.63
N ASN A 222 16.00 13.10 -3.74
CA ASN A 222 16.56 14.44 -3.90
C ASN A 222 17.71 14.50 -4.91
N GLU A 223 18.52 13.45 -5.02
CA GLU A 223 19.69 13.38 -5.94
C GLU A 223 19.28 13.03 -7.39
N ASN A 224 18.09 12.43 -7.59
CA ASN A 224 17.56 12.12 -8.90
C ASN A 224 16.51 13.16 -9.34
N ASN A 225 16.79 13.91 -10.40
CA ASN A 225 15.90 14.97 -10.88
C ASN A 225 14.51 14.48 -11.27
N SER A 226 14.40 13.34 -11.97
CA SER A 226 13.12 12.77 -12.42
C SER A 226 12.28 12.31 -11.21
N LEU A 227 12.90 11.67 -10.22
CA LEU A 227 12.21 11.28 -8.98
C LEU A 227 11.76 12.49 -8.19
N ARG A 228 12.65 13.49 -8.01
CA ARG A 228 12.33 14.71 -7.29
C ARG A 228 11.12 15.43 -7.91
N GLU A 229 11.15 15.65 -9.22
CA GLU A 229 10.06 16.28 -9.96
C GLU A 229 8.74 15.50 -9.77
N TYR A 230 8.78 14.19 -9.90
CA TYR A 230 7.63 13.33 -9.69
C TYR A 230 7.05 13.45 -8.27
N PHE A 231 7.89 13.35 -7.23
CA PHE A 231 7.44 13.41 -5.85
C PHE A 231 6.94 14.80 -5.42
N GLU A 232 7.49 15.86 -6.01
CA GLU A 232 7.09 17.24 -5.69
C GLU A 232 5.84 17.69 -6.47
N ASN A 233 5.63 17.21 -7.70
CA ASN A 233 4.55 17.68 -8.58
C ASN A 233 3.39 16.70 -8.69
N GLU A 234 3.67 15.39 -8.77
CA GLU A 234 2.62 14.38 -8.99
C GLU A 234 2.03 13.84 -7.68
N ILE A 235 2.86 13.67 -6.64
CA ILE A 235 2.44 13.13 -5.34
C ILE A 235 2.97 13.96 -4.16
N PRO A 236 2.78 15.30 -4.15
CA PRO A 236 3.36 16.18 -3.12
C PRO A 236 2.87 15.87 -1.70
N HIS A 237 1.60 15.47 -1.53
CA HIS A 237 1.04 15.07 -0.24
C HIS A 237 1.74 13.83 0.33
N PHE A 238 2.01 12.83 -0.52
CA PHE A 238 2.74 11.61 -0.15
C PHE A 238 4.16 11.94 0.30
N TYR A 239 4.86 12.77 -0.45
CA TYR A 239 6.23 13.19 -0.12
C TYR A 239 6.30 14.05 1.15
N LYS A 240 5.32 14.94 1.35
CA LYS A 240 5.18 15.71 2.59
C LYS A 240 5.05 14.78 3.80
N GLN A 241 4.25 13.71 3.68
CA GLN A 241 4.07 12.77 4.77
C GLN A 241 5.34 11.95 5.05
N ILE A 242 6.11 11.56 4.03
CA ILE A 242 7.44 10.96 4.21
C ILE A 242 8.36 11.88 5.03
N LYS A 243 8.36 13.18 4.75
CA LYS A 243 9.15 14.17 5.53
C LYS A 243 8.67 14.28 6.98
N ASN A 244 7.35 14.23 7.22
CA ASN A 244 6.79 14.19 8.57
C ASN A 244 7.20 12.91 9.32
N ASN A 245 7.17 11.77 8.64
CA ASN A 245 7.60 10.49 9.20
C ASN A 245 9.09 10.52 9.61
N LYS A 246 9.94 11.15 8.81
CA LYS A 246 11.34 11.36 9.17
C LYS A 246 11.48 12.15 10.47
N LEU A 247 10.78 13.28 10.60
CA LEU A 247 10.79 14.10 11.81
C LEU A 247 10.28 13.34 13.05
N PHE A 248 9.31 12.45 12.87
CA PHE A 248 8.80 11.60 13.92
C PHE A 248 9.83 10.54 14.34
N LEU A 249 10.41 9.83 13.37
CA LEU A 249 11.39 8.77 13.62
C LEU A 249 12.70 9.31 14.20
N ASP A 250 13.10 10.53 13.84
CA ASP A 250 14.25 11.18 14.46
C ASP A 250 14.06 11.35 15.99
N LYS A 251 12.81 11.58 16.44
CA LYS A 251 12.49 11.65 17.87
C LYS A 251 12.38 10.27 18.50
N LYS A 252 11.67 9.33 17.81
CA LYS A 252 11.42 7.99 18.32
C LYS A 252 12.71 7.19 18.50
N LEU A 253 13.63 7.31 17.56
CA LEU A 253 14.85 6.47 17.46
C LEU A 253 16.14 7.21 17.86
N SER A 254 16.07 8.42 18.42
CA SER A 254 17.23 9.14 18.94
C SER A 254 17.55 8.70 20.36
N GLY A 255 18.81 8.31 20.62
CA GLY A 255 19.27 7.99 21.97
C GLY A 255 18.70 6.68 22.54
N LYS A 256 18.42 6.67 23.86
CA LYS A 256 17.97 5.45 24.55
C LYS A 256 16.45 5.29 24.49
N LEU A 257 15.99 4.06 24.29
CA LEU A 257 14.56 3.72 24.26
C LEU A 257 13.82 4.19 25.52
N SER A 258 14.43 4.00 26.72
CA SER A 258 13.85 4.43 27.99
C SER A 258 13.49 5.92 28.06
N ASP A 259 14.16 6.76 27.27
CA ASP A 259 13.93 8.20 27.24
C ASP A 259 12.90 8.58 26.16
N ASN A 260 12.82 7.81 25.08
CA ASN A 260 11.98 8.06 23.92
C ASN A 260 10.72 7.17 23.83
N ILE A 261 10.50 6.33 24.83
CA ILE A 261 9.36 5.37 24.87
C ILE A 261 8.00 6.02 24.60
N ILE A 262 7.84 7.30 24.92
CA ILE A 262 6.58 8.03 24.71
C ILE A 262 6.18 8.09 23.23
N TYR A 263 7.15 8.08 22.31
CA TYR A 263 6.88 8.09 20.86
C TYR A 263 6.40 6.76 20.31
N TYR A 264 6.52 5.65 21.07
CA TYR A 264 5.94 4.38 20.70
C TYR A 264 4.41 4.35 20.89
N LEU A 265 3.87 5.24 21.70
CA LEU A 265 2.42 5.32 21.95
C LEU A 265 1.64 5.83 20.73
N PRO A 266 1.95 7.00 20.12
CA PRO A 266 1.27 7.44 18.89
C PRO A 266 1.46 6.47 17.73
N ASP A 267 2.61 5.83 17.62
CA ASP A 267 2.89 4.82 16.61
C ASP A 267 1.98 3.59 16.78
N LEU A 268 1.84 3.07 18.00
CA LEU A 268 0.96 1.95 18.33
C LEU A 268 -0.52 2.27 18.08
N LEU A 269 -0.95 3.49 18.37
CA LEU A 269 -2.32 3.95 18.10
C LEU A 269 -2.60 4.02 16.59
N ASN A 270 -1.65 4.53 15.79
CA ASN A 270 -1.75 4.52 14.34
C ASN A 270 -1.73 3.09 13.78
N ASN A 271 -0.93 2.19 14.36
CA ASN A 271 -0.93 0.79 13.94
C ASN A 271 -2.28 0.12 14.24
N ALA A 272 -2.91 0.44 15.37
CA ALA A 272 -4.28 -0.02 15.66
C ALA A 272 -5.29 0.55 14.64
N GLN A 273 -5.17 1.83 14.26
CA GLN A 273 -6.02 2.42 13.22
C GLN A 273 -5.87 1.68 11.90
N ARG A 274 -4.63 1.40 11.45
CA ARG A 274 -4.39 0.63 10.22
C ARG A 274 -5.05 -0.75 10.25
N ARG A 275 -5.04 -1.44 11.42
CA ARG A 275 -5.78 -2.73 11.57
C ARG A 275 -7.29 -2.54 11.43
N ILE A 276 -7.86 -1.42 11.92
CA ILE A 276 -9.27 -1.09 11.70
C ILE A 276 -9.55 -0.88 10.21
N ASP A 277 -8.69 -0.13 9.52
CA ASP A 277 -8.84 0.17 8.09
C ASP A 277 -8.75 -1.10 7.22
N GLU A 278 -7.97 -2.10 7.65
CA GLU A 278 -7.90 -3.44 7.03
C GLU A 278 -9.07 -4.37 7.40
N GLY A 279 -9.98 -3.95 8.28
CA GLY A 279 -11.07 -4.82 8.79
C GLY A 279 -10.63 -5.84 9.85
N LYS A 280 -9.41 -5.73 10.40
CA LYS A 280 -8.82 -6.63 11.42
C LYS A 280 -9.10 -6.10 12.83
N TYR A 281 -10.37 -6.09 13.23
CA TYR A 281 -10.83 -5.38 14.44
C TYR A 281 -10.31 -5.98 15.74
N ASP A 282 -10.25 -7.30 15.85
CA ASP A 282 -9.70 -7.99 17.05
C ASP A 282 -8.21 -7.68 17.22
N ASP A 283 -7.48 -7.65 16.12
CA ASP A 283 -6.06 -7.31 16.08
C ASP A 283 -5.81 -5.83 16.48
N ALA A 284 -6.69 -4.92 16.02
CA ALA A 284 -6.67 -3.53 16.44
C ALA A 284 -6.87 -3.40 17.97
N VAL A 285 -7.87 -4.09 18.52
CA VAL A 285 -8.18 -4.01 19.95
C VAL A 285 -7.07 -4.64 20.81
N ALA A 286 -6.39 -5.68 20.33
CA ALA A 286 -5.21 -6.22 20.99
C ALA A 286 -4.09 -5.16 21.11
N ARG A 287 -3.86 -4.37 20.05
CA ARG A 287 -2.91 -3.25 20.08
C ARG A 287 -3.34 -2.12 21.02
N LEU A 288 -4.63 -1.82 21.05
CA LEU A 288 -5.18 -0.82 21.97
C LEU A 288 -5.05 -1.24 23.44
N TYR A 289 -5.21 -2.53 23.73
CA TYR A 289 -4.91 -3.06 25.06
C TYR A 289 -3.44 -2.90 25.41
N ARG A 290 -2.53 -3.21 24.47
CA ARG A 290 -1.08 -2.97 24.65
C ARG A 290 -0.77 -1.49 24.84
N ALA A 291 -1.49 -0.58 24.15
CA ALA A 291 -1.33 0.86 24.35
C ALA A 291 -1.71 1.30 25.76
N MET A 292 -2.78 0.75 26.33
CA MET A 292 -3.18 1.03 27.73
C MET A 292 -2.10 0.58 28.72
N GLU A 293 -1.52 -0.57 28.50
CA GLU A 293 -0.41 -1.07 29.31
C GLU A 293 0.82 -0.16 29.16
N LEU A 294 1.17 0.21 27.93
CA LEU A 294 2.31 1.09 27.63
C LEU A 294 2.16 2.48 28.33
N ILE A 295 0.94 3.03 28.38
CA ILE A 295 0.64 4.28 29.11
C ILE A 295 1.07 4.19 30.57
N SER A 296 0.70 3.11 31.26
CA SER A 296 1.08 2.90 32.66
C SER A 296 2.58 2.71 32.82
N GLN A 297 3.21 1.96 31.92
CA GLN A 297 4.66 1.72 31.90
C GLN A 297 5.45 3.03 31.67
N ILE A 298 5.00 3.88 30.73
CA ILE A 298 5.61 5.20 30.52
C ILE A 298 5.54 6.03 31.81
N ARG A 299 4.39 6.06 32.47
CA ARG A 299 4.22 6.83 33.71
C ARG A 299 5.12 6.29 34.85
N LEU A 300 5.22 4.97 35.02
CA LEU A 300 6.14 4.35 35.97
C LEU A 300 7.61 4.64 35.64
N ASN A 301 7.96 4.67 34.34
CA ASN A 301 9.29 5.06 33.91
C ASN A 301 9.60 6.53 34.22
N GLN A 302 8.62 7.46 34.07
CA GLN A 302 8.77 8.88 34.48
C GLN A 302 9.01 9.03 35.98
N TYR A 303 8.42 8.16 36.83
CA TYR A 303 8.73 8.09 38.26
C TYR A 303 10.09 7.42 38.55
N ASN A 304 10.77 6.89 37.52
CA ASN A 304 12.00 6.11 37.63
C ASN A 304 11.83 4.85 38.53
N PHE A 305 10.72 4.15 38.35
CA PHE A 305 10.46 2.84 38.97
C PHE A 305 10.74 1.68 38.03
N MET A 306 10.88 1.93 36.73
CA MET A 306 11.23 0.91 35.76
C MET A 306 12.74 0.60 35.73
N ASP A 307 13.10 -0.60 35.32
CA ASP A 307 14.49 -0.94 34.97
C ASP A 307 14.81 -0.45 33.56
N LYS A 308 15.58 0.66 33.48
CA LYS A 308 15.96 1.27 32.22
C LYS A 308 16.94 0.42 31.41
N SER A 309 17.70 -0.48 32.05
CA SER A 309 18.62 -1.37 31.33
C SER A 309 17.84 -2.40 30.52
N LYS A 310 16.84 -3.00 31.12
CA LYS A 310 15.94 -3.95 30.46
C LYS A 310 15.11 -3.32 29.33
N ILE A 311 14.63 -2.09 29.53
CA ILE A 311 13.96 -1.35 28.45
C ILE A 311 14.89 -1.15 27.26
N ASN A 312 16.16 -0.78 27.51
CA ASN A 312 17.11 -0.47 26.44
C ASN A 312 17.68 -1.70 25.74
N SER A 313 17.88 -2.84 26.47
CA SER A 313 18.43 -4.08 25.90
C SER A 313 17.35 -4.96 25.25
N ASP A 314 16.32 -5.27 26.02
CA ASP A 314 15.38 -6.35 25.68
C ASP A 314 14.00 -5.81 25.26
N LYS A 315 13.79 -4.48 25.34
CA LYS A 315 12.48 -3.81 25.18
C LYS A 315 11.41 -4.33 26.16
N THR A 316 11.84 -4.84 27.33
CA THR A 316 10.96 -5.35 28.39
C THR A 316 10.74 -4.29 29.47
N PHE A 317 9.55 -4.33 30.08
CA PHE A 317 9.09 -3.31 31.01
C PHE A 317 8.86 -3.92 32.39
N GLN A 318 9.90 -3.99 33.19
CA GLN A 318 9.87 -4.53 34.52
C GLN A 318 10.06 -3.45 35.56
N VAL A 319 9.33 -3.56 36.66
CA VAL A 319 9.38 -2.61 37.80
C VAL A 319 10.48 -3.05 38.74
N ASP A 320 11.38 -2.11 39.06
CA ASP A 320 12.48 -2.34 40.00
C ASP A 320 11.99 -2.18 41.46
N LYS A 321 11.90 -3.30 42.14
CA LYS A 321 11.44 -3.42 43.53
C LYS A 321 12.31 -2.59 44.50
N ASN A 322 13.60 -2.54 44.28
CA ASN A 322 14.53 -1.82 45.16
C ASN A 322 14.31 -0.30 45.03
N LYS A 323 14.02 0.19 43.80
CA LYS A 323 13.68 1.60 43.60
C LYS A 323 12.35 1.95 44.30
N ILE A 324 11.36 1.07 44.28
CA ILE A 324 10.09 1.27 45.00
C ILE A 324 10.35 1.36 46.48
N LYS A 325 11.02 0.36 47.08
CA LYS A 325 11.32 0.32 48.52
C LYS A 325 12.10 1.55 48.98
N LYS A 326 13.03 2.08 48.18
CA LYS A 326 13.84 3.26 48.49
C LYS A 326 13.05 4.55 48.41
N LYS A 327 12.06 4.65 47.53
CA LYS A 327 11.41 5.93 47.18
C LYS A 327 10.04 6.14 47.83
N LEU A 328 9.31 5.10 48.17
CA LEU A 328 7.97 5.23 48.73
C LEU A 328 7.99 5.38 50.25
N SER A 329 6.93 6.00 50.80
CA SER A 329 6.72 6.11 52.26
C SER A 329 6.42 4.75 52.90
N LYS A 330 6.57 4.66 54.22
CA LYS A 330 6.23 3.45 54.98
C LYS A 330 4.75 3.06 54.79
N SER A 331 3.82 4.05 54.70
CA SER A 331 2.41 3.81 54.51
C SER A 331 2.13 3.20 53.10
N ALA A 332 2.75 3.75 52.07
CA ALA A 332 2.62 3.21 50.70
C ALA A 332 3.22 1.79 50.59
N LEU A 333 4.37 1.54 51.23
CA LEU A 333 4.95 0.20 51.28
C LEU A 333 4.06 -0.81 52.01
N ALA A 334 3.44 -0.42 53.14
CA ALA A 334 2.50 -1.29 53.85
C ALA A 334 1.27 -1.66 52.98
N GLU A 335 0.81 -0.73 52.12
CA GLU A 335 -0.27 -1.02 51.18
C GLU A 335 0.18 -1.99 50.08
N ILE A 336 1.41 -1.85 49.58
CA ILE A 336 1.98 -2.81 48.61
C ILE A 336 2.18 -4.19 49.27
N ASP A 337 2.64 -4.23 50.51
CA ASP A 337 2.80 -5.48 51.29
C ASP A 337 1.45 -6.20 51.48
N ALA A 338 0.39 -5.45 51.77
CA ALA A 338 -0.96 -5.97 51.88
C ALA A 338 -1.52 -6.46 50.55
N TRP A 339 -1.23 -5.73 49.47
CA TRP A 339 -1.61 -6.14 48.11
C TRP A 339 -0.83 -7.35 47.60
N ASN A 340 0.45 -7.46 47.93
CA ASN A 340 1.36 -8.55 47.61
C ASN A 340 1.36 -8.93 46.12
N PRO A 341 1.82 -8.04 45.20
CA PRO A 341 1.93 -8.39 43.79
C PRO A 341 2.93 -9.54 43.61
N THR A 342 2.76 -10.33 42.54
CA THR A 342 3.61 -11.49 42.23
C THR A 342 5.08 -11.12 42.28
N GLY A 343 5.85 -11.90 43.05
CA GLY A 343 7.29 -11.67 43.27
C GLY A 343 7.63 -10.65 44.39
N TRP A 344 6.68 -9.90 44.94
CA TRP A 344 6.96 -8.86 45.91
C TRP A 344 7.62 -9.37 47.21
N LYS A 345 7.14 -10.46 47.75
CA LYS A 345 7.65 -11.06 49.01
C LYS A 345 8.90 -11.94 48.86
N TYR A 346 9.28 -12.27 47.61
CA TYR A 346 10.44 -13.13 47.39
C TYR A 346 11.72 -12.28 47.35
N ASP A 347 12.69 -12.56 48.24
CA ASP A 347 13.93 -11.77 48.34
C ASP A 347 14.86 -11.94 47.13
N ASN A 348 14.77 -13.04 46.44
CA ASN A 348 15.53 -13.33 45.21
C ASN A 348 14.93 -12.69 43.97
N VAL A 349 13.78 -11.99 44.06
CA VAL A 349 13.12 -11.28 42.94
C VAL A 349 13.37 -9.79 43.09
N GLU A 350 14.16 -9.23 42.19
CA GLU A 350 14.48 -7.81 42.16
C GLU A 350 13.56 -7.02 41.19
N LEU A 351 13.14 -7.67 40.10
CA LEU A 351 12.29 -7.08 39.04
C LEU A 351 10.90 -7.73 39.03
N LEU A 352 9.85 -6.92 38.95
CA LEU A 352 8.47 -7.36 38.95
C LEU A 352 7.88 -7.22 37.55
N ASP A 353 7.30 -8.29 37.05
CA ASP A 353 6.44 -8.29 35.87
C ASP A 353 5.00 -7.98 36.30
N LEU A 354 4.56 -6.77 36.02
CA LEU A 354 3.21 -6.33 36.37
C LEU A 354 2.35 -6.18 35.10
N ASP A 355 1.20 -6.82 35.10
CA ASP A 355 0.18 -6.59 34.08
C ASP A 355 -0.39 -5.16 34.13
N SER A 356 -1.23 -4.82 33.15
CA SER A 356 -1.84 -3.49 33.06
C SER A 356 -2.59 -3.11 34.34
N GLY A 357 -3.39 -4.00 34.90
CA GLY A 357 -4.16 -3.74 36.15
C GLY A 357 -3.27 -3.47 37.33
N ASN A 358 -2.23 -4.25 37.51
CA ASN A 358 -1.25 -4.14 38.58
C ASN A 358 -0.38 -2.89 38.42
N ASN A 359 0.01 -2.51 37.20
CA ASN A 359 0.68 -1.25 36.92
C ASN A 359 -0.17 -0.04 37.34
N TYR A 360 -1.47 -0.01 37.01
CA TYR A 360 -2.37 1.08 37.42
C TYR A 360 -2.64 1.06 38.92
N LYS A 361 -2.67 -0.10 39.56
CA LYS A 361 -2.76 -0.22 41.03
C LYS A 361 -1.53 0.38 41.69
N LEU A 362 -0.32 0.08 41.21
CA LEU A 362 0.90 0.70 41.70
C LEU A 362 0.87 2.24 41.49
N LEU A 363 0.46 2.71 40.30
CA LEU A 363 0.29 4.15 40.02
C LEU A 363 -0.73 4.80 40.95
N TYR A 364 -1.80 4.11 41.35
CA TYR A 364 -2.76 4.60 42.34
C TYR A 364 -2.07 4.87 43.68
N ILE A 365 -1.29 3.91 44.19
CA ILE A 365 -0.55 4.05 45.45
C ILE A 365 0.44 5.21 45.35
N VAL A 366 1.26 5.24 44.27
CA VAL A 366 2.26 6.30 44.04
C VAL A 366 1.63 7.67 43.93
N SER A 367 0.46 7.80 43.30
CA SER A 367 -0.22 9.09 43.08
C SER A 367 -0.70 9.77 44.37
N ARG A 368 -0.77 9.04 45.47
CA ARG A 368 -1.10 9.59 46.79
C ARG A 368 0.11 10.12 47.57
N GLU A 369 1.30 9.87 47.05
CA GLU A 369 2.53 10.45 47.58
C GLU A 369 2.67 11.90 47.07
N ASP A 370 2.35 12.91 47.88
CA ASP A 370 2.30 14.33 47.49
C ASP A 370 3.69 14.92 47.11
N LYS A 371 4.77 14.21 47.39
CA LYS A 371 6.13 14.60 47.05
C LYS A 371 6.52 14.54 45.55
N TYR A 372 5.63 14.01 44.71
CA TYR A 372 5.92 13.89 43.27
C TYR A 372 5.11 14.92 42.46
N ASP A 373 5.77 15.70 41.65
CA ASP A 373 5.16 16.72 40.76
C ASP A 373 4.11 16.16 39.81
N LEU A 374 4.20 14.85 39.51
CA LEU A 374 3.28 14.15 38.62
C LEU A 374 2.03 13.60 39.33
N SER A 375 1.89 13.76 40.67
CA SER A 375 0.81 13.10 41.45
C SER A 375 -0.58 13.43 40.93
N ASP A 376 -0.91 14.70 40.71
CA ASP A 376 -2.24 15.10 40.23
C ASP A 376 -2.57 14.60 38.82
N SER A 377 -1.59 14.66 37.90
CA SER A 377 -1.79 14.13 36.55
C SER A 377 -1.94 12.60 36.58
N THR A 378 -1.25 11.93 37.51
CA THR A 378 -1.35 10.47 37.69
C THR A 378 -2.68 10.08 38.34
N LYS A 379 -3.19 10.82 39.33
CA LYS A 379 -4.54 10.64 39.89
C LYS A 379 -5.61 10.69 38.78
N LYS A 380 -5.52 11.68 37.88
CA LYS A 380 -6.42 11.82 36.73
C LYS A 380 -6.28 10.65 35.75
N LEU A 381 -5.06 10.19 35.49
CA LEU A 381 -4.78 9.04 34.64
C LEU A 381 -5.40 7.77 35.20
N VAL A 382 -5.15 7.46 36.47
CA VAL A 382 -5.66 6.27 37.15
C VAL A 382 -7.19 6.27 37.26
N SER A 383 -7.77 7.43 37.65
CA SER A 383 -9.24 7.57 37.73
C SER A 383 -9.91 7.31 36.37
N ASN A 384 -9.30 7.81 35.28
CA ASN A 384 -9.82 7.56 33.94
C ASN A 384 -9.67 6.09 33.50
N TYR A 385 -8.55 5.44 33.86
CA TYR A 385 -8.36 4.01 33.60
C TYR A 385 -9.50 3.18 34.18
N TYR A 386 -9.83 3.33 35.47
CA TYR A 386 -10.90 2.54 36.10
C TYR A 386 -12.27 2.79 35.48
N LYS A 387 -12.53 4.00 34.94
CA LYS A 387 -13.80 4.31 34.25
C LYS A 387 -13.94 3.60 32.90
N ILE A 388 -12.83 3.40 32.18
CA ILE A 388 -12.86 2.87 30.81
C ILE A 388 -12.44 1.39 30.72
N ASN A 389 -11.80 0.85 31.76
CA ASN A 389 -11.21 -0.47 31.76
C ASN A 389 -12.23 -1.58 31.39
N SER A 390 -13.45 -1.53 31.91
CA SER A 390 -14.49 -2.51 31.58
C SER A 390 -14.84 -2.56 30.09
N ARG A 391 -14.76 -1.41 29.41
CA ARG A 391 -15.01 -1.31 27.97
C ARG A 391 -13.84 -1.86 27.15
N ILE A 392 -12.62 -1.66 27.64
CA ILE A 392 -11.38 -2.14 26.97
C ILE A 392 -11.23 -3.65 27.17
N GLN A 393 -11.69 -4.19 28.32
CA GLN A 393 -11.70 -5.63 28.58
C GLN A 393 -12.67 -6.44 27.68
N MET A 394 -13.42 -5.79 26.79
CA MET A 394 -14.15 -6.50 25.71
C MET A 394 -13.22 -7.41 24.88
N ARG A 395 -11.93 -7.08 24.80
CA ARG A 395 -10.90 -7.97 24.24
C ARG A 395 -10.95 -9.37 24.84
N ASN A 396 -11.20 -9.51 26.15
CA ASN A 396 -11.20 -10.82 26.80
C ASN A 396 -12.30 -11.76 26.29
N LYS A 397 -13.32 -11.21 25.61
CA LYS A 397 -14.39 -11.96 24.94
C LYS A 397 -14.10 -12.20 23.45
N SER A 398 -13.03 -11.64 22.91
CA SER A 398 -12.65 -11.75 21.50
C SER A 398 -11.88 -13.04 21.21
N ILE A 399 -11.79 -13.39 19.91
CA ILE A 399 -11.09 -14.58 19.43
C ILE A 399 -9.58 -14.57 19.74
N LEU A 400 -8.99 -13.39 19.92
CA LEU A 400 -7.56 -13.26 20.26
C LEU A 400 -7.28 -13.34 21.79
N ALA A 401 -8.28 -13.67 22.60
CA ALA A 401 -8.11 -13.86 24.03
C ALA A 401 -8.82 -15.15 24.52
N HIS A 402 -9.96 -15.01 25.18
CA HIS A 402 -10.65 -16.14 25.83
C HIS A 402 -12.06 -16.40 25.26
N GLY A 403 -12.49 -15.67 24.23
CA GLY A 403 -13.80 -15.78 23.62
C GLY A 403 -13.74 -16.20 22.16
N LEU A 404 -14.92 -16.39 21.57
CA LEU A 404 -15.08 -16.72 20.14
C LEU A 404 -15.91 -15.67 19.38
N ARG A 405 -16.23 -14.54 20.02
CA ARG A 405 -17.00 -13.47 19.38
C ARG A 405 -16.07 -12.52 18.64
N PRO A 406 -16.19 -12.36 17.30
CA PRO A 406 -15.44 -11.34 16.57
C PRO A 406 -15.94 -9.94 16.96
N LEU A 407 -15.02 -8.99 17.02
CA LEU A 407 -15.33 -7.58 17.18
C LEU A 407 -15.76 -6.96 15.85
N ASN A 408 -16.58 -5.93 15.91
CA ASN A 408 -16.97 -5.17 14.72
C ASN A 408 -16.26 -3.80 14.66
N LYS A 409 -16.38 -3.14 13.50
CA LYS A 409 -15.74 -1.84 13.23
C LYS A 409 -16.07 -0.80 14.29
N LYS A 410 -17.37 -0.65 14.63
CA LYS A 410 -17.85 0.36 15.58
C LYS A 410 -17.29 0.13 16.99
N GLU A 411 -17.17 -1.12 17.43
CA GLU A 411 -16.58 -1.47 18.72
C GLU A 411 -15.09 -1.08 18.75
N ALA A 412 -14.32 -1.44 17.71
CA ALA A 412 -12.91 -1.11 17.61
C ALA A 412 -12.64 0.40 17.55
N GLU A 413 -13.40 1.15 16.74
CA GLU A 413 -13.31 2.62 16.65
C GLU A 413 -13.64 3.31 17.98
N ASN A 414 -14.66 2.81 18.70
CA ASN A 414 -15.02 3.35 20.00
C ASN A 414 -13.92 3.12 21.03
N ILE A 415 -13.31 1.94 21.05
CA ILE A 415 -12.18 1.64 21.95
C ILE A 415 -10.98 2.51 21.59
N LEU A 416 -10.65 2.68 20.29
CA LEU A 416 -9.57 3.56 19.85
C LEU A 416 -9.77 5.00 20.36
N LYS A 417 -10.97 5.56 20.20
CA LYS A 417 -11.31 6.91 20.72
C LYS A 417 -11.09 7.03 22.23
N LEU A 418 -11.52 5.99 22.98
CA LEU A 418 -11.32 5.95 24.43
C LEU A 418 -9.84 5.93 24.82
N VAL A 419 -9.04 5.12 24.12
CA VAL A 419 -7.59 5.00 24.37
C VAL A 419 -6.84 6.28 23.99
N ILE A 420 -7.18 6.92 22.84
CA ILE A 420 -6.61 8.21 22.46
C ILE A 420 -6.92 9.27 23.55
N ASN A 421 -8.17 9.37 24.00
CA ASN A 421 -8.55 10.31 25.04
C ASN A 421 -7.87 10.02 26.39
N HIS A 422 -7.62 8.76 26.69
CA HIS A 422 -6.82 8.36 27.85
C HIS A 422 -5.35 8.77 27.69
N SER A 423 -4.77 8.55 26.51
CA SER A 423 -3.40 8.90 26.17
C SER A 423 -3.12 10.41 26.33
N LYS A 424 -4.11 11.28 26.06
CA LYS A 424 -4.01 12.73 26.28
C LYS A 424 -3.69 13.12 27.73
N LYS A 425 -4.01 12.26 28.71
CA LYS A 425 -3.67 12.49 30.13
C LYS A 425 -2.16 12.32 30.40
N LEU A 426 -1.51 11.55 29.57
CA LEU A 426 -0.06 11.33 29.60
C LEU A 426 0.69 12.25 28.62
N CYS A 427 0.17 12.36 27.41
CA CYS A 427 0.73 13.11 26.29
C CYS A 427 -0.34 14.04 25.69
N PRO A 428 -0.47 15.30 26.12
CA PRO A 428 -1.49 16.23 25.62
C PRO A 428 -1.46 16.40 24.09
N ASN A 429 -0.29 16.31 23.47
CA ASN A 429 -0.06 16.50 22.04
C ASN A 429 -0.10 15.19 21.24
N ILE A 430 -0.69 14.11 21.78
CA ILE A 430 -0.67 12.77 21.17
C ILE A 430 -1.17 12.78 19.73
N GLU A 431 -2.27 13.50 19.43
CA GLU A 431 -2.85 13.56 18.08
C GLU A 431 -1.90 14.22 17.06
N LYS A 432 -1.14 15.25 17.48
CA LYS A 432 -0.13 15.87 16.64
C LYS A 432 1.02 14.92 16.30
N GLU A 433 1.45 14.11 17.27
CA GLU A 433 2.50 13.12 17.05
C GLU A 433 1.94 11.91 16.25
N MET A 434 0.66 11.53 16.44
CA MET A 434 -0.03 10.55 15.59
C MET A 434 -0.07 11.03 14.13
N GLU A 435 -0.40 12.31 13.87
CA GLU A 435 -0.44 12.86 12.51
C GLU A 435 0.94 12.78 11.82
N LYS A 436 2.02 13.05 12.54
CA LYS A 436 3.38 12.89 12.00
C LYS A 436 3.76 11.43 11.73
N ALA A 437 3.23 10.51 12.52
CA ALA A 437 3.49 9.07 12.40
C ALA A 437 2.52 8.34 11.47
N LYS A 438 1.53 9.02 10.87
CA LYS A 438 0.69 8.41 9.83
C LYS A 438 1.53 7.95 8.66
N PHE A 439 1.14 6.85 8.06
CA PHE A 439 1.74 6.41 6.81
C PHE A 439 1.16 7.22 5.64
N PRO A 440 1.95 7.55 4.61
CA PRO A 440 1.43 8.22 3.43
C PRO A 440 0.49 7.31 2.65
N LEU A 441 -0.45 7.92 1.94
CA LEU A 441 -1.33 7.24 1.00
C LEU A 441 -1.15 7.87 -0.38
N PHE A 442 -1.19 7.07 -1.44
CA PHE A 442 -1.15 7.56 -2.82
C PHE A 442 -2.45 8.28 -3.20
N LYS A 443 -3.59 7.80 -2.67
CA LYS A 443 -4.84 8.56 -2.73
C LYS A 443 -4.75 9.65 -1.67
N GLY A 444 -4.77 10.90 -2.10
CA GLY A 444 -4.95 12.02 -1.16
C GLY A 444 -6.25 11.87 -0.38
N ASP A 445 -6.28 12.42 0.85
CA ASP A 445 -7.48 12.48 1.70
C ASP A 445 -8.64 13.19 1.00
#